data_62c2f2e8209362777e57e850853a27a3
#
_entry.id   62c2f2e8209362777e57e850853a27a3
#
_cell.length_a   1.000
_cell.length_b   1.000
_cell.length_c   1.000
_cell.angle_alpha   90.00
_cell.angle_beta   90.00
_cell.angle_gamma   90.00
#
_symmetry.space_group_name_H-M   'P 1'
#
loop_
_entity.id
_entity.type
_entity.pdbx_description
1 polymer ?
#
loop_
_entity_poly.entity_id
_entity_poly.type
_entity_poly.pdbx_seq_one_letter_code
_entity_poly.pdbx_strand_id
1 'polypeptide(L)'
;NCTPEQPVAQKVSTRKINATSGAEILWISDNEFITLMVPENRGKAPEKPTVPSGPIIQESTGKVMPARTYQDLLKNPYDEQLFDYYFTSQLVRIKEGIVYEIGKPAIYGSTLSLSPDKSLLLIATVHRPYSYHVPVYNFPQKFEVIDLQGNSIYTLADNPTINIPMGYDTTSPYPRQFGWRSDQPATVYWAEAQDKGDPKQNKT
;
A
#
# COMPACT_ATOMS: atom_id res chain seq x y z
N ASN A 1 -6.36 18.84 20.10
CA ASN A 1 -6.99 20.16 19.93
C ASN A 1 -6.03 21.21 20.50
N CYS A 2 -5.38 22.00 19.64
CA CYS A 2 -4.66 23.20 20.05
C CYS A 2 -5.56 24.38 19.73
N THR A 3 -6.11 25.06 20.75
CA THR A 3 -6.70 26.39 20.56
C THR A 3 -5.60 27.44 20.76
N PRO A 4 -5.69 28.61 20.08
CA PRO A 4 -4.69 29.69 20.25
C PRO A 4 -4.53 30.13 21.70
N GLU A 5 -5.52 29.92 22.53
CA GLU A 5 -5.56 30.32 23.94
C GLU A 5 -4.97 29.28 24.93
N GLN A 6 -4.91 28.00 24.53
CA GLN A 6 -4.30 26.93 25.32
C GLN A 6 -3.67 25.87 24.41
N PRO A 7 -2.41 26.01 24.00
CA PRO A 7 -1.73 25.04 23.14
C PRO A 7 -1.26 23.81 23.95
N VAL A 8 -2.19 23.01 24.49
CA VAL A 8 -1.86 21.79 25.20
C VAL A 8 -2.05 20.60 24.28
N ALA A 9 -0.94 19.93 23.97
CA ALA A 9 -0.98 18.67 23.21
C ALA A 9 -1.59 17.57 24.09
N GLN A 10 -2.68 16.95 23.62
CA GLN A 10 -3.32 15.82 24.30
C GLN A 10 -3.03 14.53 23.55
N LYS A 11 -2.63 13.48 24.27
CA LYS A 11 -2.44 12.16 23.71
C LYS A 11 -3.80 11.53 23.38
N VAL A 12 -4.06 11.24 22.11
CA VAL A 12 -5.34 10.71 21.64
C VAL A 12 -5.43 9.20 21.79
N SER A 13 -4.31 8.46 21.71
CA SER A 13 -4.28 7.01 21.84
C SER A 13 -2.98 6.52 22.46
N THR A 14 -3.02 5.37 23.13
CA THR A 14 -1.83 4.65 23.60
C THR A 14 -1.22 3.74 22.52
N ARG A 15 -1.98 3.38 21.50
CA ARG A 15 -1.49 2.59 20.35
C ARG A 15 -0.49 3.40 19.52
N LYS A 16 0.46 2.70 18.92
CA LYS A 16 1.51 3.32 18.11
C LYS A 16 1.07 3.43 16.66
N ILE A 17 1.27 4.59 16.05
CA ILE A 17 1.17 4.76 14.60
C ILE A 17 2.22 3.88 13.93
N ASN A 18 1.84 3.16 12.86
CA ASN A 18 2.80 2.47 12.02
C ASN A 18 3.27 3.43 10.91
N ALA A 19 4.42 4.06 11.11
CA ALA A 19 4.99 5.02 10.18
C ALA A 19 5.91 4.38 9.12
N THR A 20 5.91 3.05 8.99
CA THR A 20 6.82 2.33 8.08
C THR A 20 6.55 2.67 6.61
N SER A 21 5.29 2.85 6.23
CA SER A 21 4.86 3.28 4.89
C SER A 21 4.40 4.75 4.83
N GLY A 22 4.74 5.54 5.83
CA GLY A 22 4.28 6.91 6.01
C GLY A 22 3.27 7.03 7.14
N ALA A 23 3.25 8.17 7.81
CA ALA A 23 2.30 8.46 8.90
C ALA A 23 1.15 9.30 8.36
N GLU A 24 0.30 8.71 7.53
CA GLU A 24 -0.82 9.44 6.92
C GLU A 24 -1.97 9.57 7.91
N ILE A 25 -2.56 10.77 7.98
CA ILE A 25 -3.74 11.07 8.77
C ILE A 25 -4.81 11.64 7.85
N LEU A 26 -5.92 10.93 7.70
CA LEU A 26 -7.05 11.33 6.87
C LEU A 26 -8.16 11.87 7.76
N TRP A 27 -8.38 13.18 7.73
CA TRP A 27 -9.38 13.82 8.56
C TRP A 27 -10.79 13.68 7.99
N ILE A 28 -11.69 13.13 8.80
CA ILE A 28 -13.14 13.09 8.52
C ILE A 28 -13.80 14.37 9.06
N SER A 29 -13.48 14.73 10.30
CA SER A 29 -13.94 15.94 10.98
C SER A 29 -12.89 16.41 11.98
N ASP A 30 -13.14 17.50 12.72
CA ASP A 30 -12.22 18.05 13.72
C ASP A 30 -11.86 17.06 14.84
N ASN A 31 -12.75 16.09 15.14
CA ASN A 31 -12.57 15.10 16.20
C ASN A 31 -12.54 13.66 15.68
N GLU A 32 -12.42 13.47 14.34
CA GLU A 32 -12.47 12.16 13.72
C GLU A 32 -11.48 12.06 12.57
N PHE A 33 -10.62 11.04 12.61
CA PHE A 33 -9.63 10.79 11.57
C PHE A 33 -9.32 9.30 11.42
N ILE A 34 -8.73 8.95 10.29
CA ILE A 34 -8.26 7.61 9.96
C ILE A 34 -6.74 7.63 9.88
N THR A 35 -6.10 6.57 10.35
CA THR A 35 -4.64 6.38 10.27
C THR A 35 -4.27 4.90 10.32
N LEU A 36 -3.00 4.60 10.04
CA LEU A 36 -2.43 3.26 10.15
C LEU A 36 -1.73 3.08 11.49
N MET A 37 -2.12 2.05 12.23
CA MET A 37 -1.50 1.71 13.52
C MET A 37 -0.82 0.35 13.49
N VAL A 38 0.12 0.18 14.42
CA VAL A 38 0.70 -1.13 14.69
C VAL A 38 -0.41 -2.06 15.17
N PRO A 39 -0.60 -3.26 14.57
CA PRO A 39 -1.55 -4.25 15.08
C PRO A 39 -1.28 -4.60 16.53
N GLU A 40 -2.34 -4.70 17.36
CA GLU A 40 -2.18 -5.01 18.79
C GLU A 40 -1.51 -6.37 19.03
N ASN A 41 -1.81 -7.34 18.18
CA ASN A 41 -1.32 -8.71 18.27
C ASN A 41 -0.07 -8.97 17.39
N ARG A 42 0.70 -7.93 17.01
CA ARG A 42 1.88 -8.06 16.15
C ARG A 42 2.89 -9.10 16.66
N GLY A 43 3.00 -9.28 17.98
CA GLY A 43 3.97 -10.19 18.58
C GLY A 43 5.42 -9.70 18.52
N LYS A 44 6.38 -10.64 18.62
CA LYS A 44 7.81 -10.35 18.53
C LYS A 44 8.27 -10.36 17.08
N ALA A 45 9.31 -9.56 16.78
CA ALA A 45 9.93 -9.58 15.46
C ALA A 45 10.53 -10.99 15.16
N PRO A 46 10.50 -11.42 13.89
CA PRO A 46 11.16 -12.65 13.47
C PRO A 46 12.64 -12.65 13.87
N GLU A 47 13.12 -13.78 14.38
CA GLU A 47 14.52 -13.95 14.73
C GLU A 47 15.30 -14.35 13.47
N LYS A 48 16.53 -13.81 13.35
CA LYS A 48 17.38 -14.16 12.23
C LYS A 48 17.78 -15.65 12.32
N PRO A 49 17.61 -16.43 11.23
CA PRO A 49 18.03 -17.82 11.21
C PRO A 49 19.52 -17.95 11.55
N THR A 50 19.84 -18.86 12.47
CA THR A 50 21.24 -19.14 12.86
C THR A 50 22.02 -19.88 11.77
N VAL A 51 21.30 -20.62 10.92
CA VAL A 51 21.89 -21.30 9.75
C VAL A 51 21.47 -20.49 8.53
N PRO A 52 22.44 -20.04 7.69
CA PRO A 52 22.09 -19.41 6.42
C PRO A 52 21.22 -20.36 5.60
N SER A 53 20.09 -19.89 5.12
CA SER A 53 19.37 -20.57 4.05
C SER A 53 20.36 -20.70 2.89
N GLY A 54 20.50 -21.92 2.29
CA GLY A 54 21.44 -22.17 1.21
C GLY A 54 21.33 -21.14 0.07
N PRO A 55 22.22 -21.18 -0.91
CA PRO A 55 22.25 -20.22 -1.99
C PRO A 55 20.88 -20.18 -2.68
N ILE A 56 20.36 -18.97 -2.91
CA ILE A 56 19.17 -18.77 -3.73
C ILE A 56 19.59 -19.08 -5.17
N ILE A 57 19.13 -20.23 -5.69
CA ILE A 57 19.37 -20.58 -7.08
C ILE A 57 18.40 -19.77 -7.94
N GLN A 58 18.93 -18.83 -8.71
CA GLN A 58 18.18 -18.12 -9.73
C GLN A 58 18.41 -18.83 -11.06
N GLU A 59 17.38 -19.47 -11.58
CA GLU A 59 17.42 -20.01 -12.93
C GLU A 59 17.04 -18.92 -13.95
N SER A 60 17.98 -18.60 -14.84
CA SER A 60 17.69 -17.74 -15.99
C SER A 60 17.01 -18.60 -17.06
N THR A 61 15.75 -18.33 -17.36
CA THR A 61 14.99 -18.98 -18.45
C THR A 61 15.36 -18.45 -19.84
N GLY A 62 16.49 -17.78 -20.00
CA GLY A 62 16.99 -17.28 -21.29
C GLY A 62 16.26 -16.05 -21.84
N LYS A 63 15.28 -15.51 -21.15
CA LYS A 63 14.69 -14.21 -21.50
C LYS A 63 15.63 -13.09 -21.05
N VAL A 64 16.29 -12.46 -22.00
CA VAL A 64 17.04 -11.22 -21.76
C VAL A 64 16.00 -10.13 -21.43
N MET A 65 15.79 -9.89 -20.16
CA MET A 65 15.06 -8.72 -19.71
C MET A 65 16.10 -7.64 -19.36
N PRO A 66 16.04 -6.46 -19.98
CA PRO A 66 16.85 -5.33 -19.54
C PRO A 66 16.46 -5.02 -18.12
N ALA A 67 17.28 -5.43 -17.15
CA ALA A 67 16.99 -5.24 -15.74
C ALA A 67 17.49 -3.87 -15.29
N ARG A 68 16.59 -3.06 -14.72
CA ARG A 68 17.03 -1.92 -13.92
C ARG A 68 17.67 -2.48 -12.65
N THR A 69 18.83 -1.94 -12.28
CA THR A 69 19.44 -2.26 -10.99
C THR A 69 18.74 -1.42 -9.92
N TYR A 70 18.11 -2.08 -8.99
CA TYR A 70 17.51 -1.47 -7.81
C TYR A 70 18.38 -1.74 -6.57
N GLN A 71 18.37 -0.81 -5.62
CA GLN A 71 18.97 -0.98 -4.30
C GLN A 71 17.89 -1.40 -3.29
N ASP A 72 18.33 -1.95 -2.16
CA ASP A 72 17.49 -2.26 -0.98
C ASP A 72 16.27 -3.18 -1.27
N LEU A 73 16.46 -4.16 -2.15
CA LEU A 73 15.47 -5.20 -2.42
C LEU A 73 15.47 -6.28 -1.32
N LEU A 74 14.35 -7.00 -1.21
CA LEU A 74 14.30 -8.25 -0.45
C LEU A 74 15.29 -9.24 -1.04
N LYS A 75 15.96 -10.02 -0.19
CA LYS A 75 17.04 -10.95 -0.61
C LYS A 75 16.74 -12.40 -0.30
N ASN A 76 15.85 -12.67 0.63
CA ASN A 76 15.61 -14.01 1.15
C ASN A 76 14.27 -14.08 1.91
N PRO A 77 13.79 -15.28 2.28
CA PRO A 77 12.54 -15.44 3.01
C PRO A 77 12.50 -14.76 4.39
N TYR A 78 13.65 -14.56 5.03
CA TYR A 78 13.70 -13.82 6.29
C TYR A 78 13.39 -12.32 6.09
N ASP A 79 13.90 -11.73 5.01
CA ASP A 79 13.56 -10.34 4.66
C ASP A 79 12.07 -10.20 4.37
N GLU A 80 11.43 -11.22 3.74
CA GLU A 80 9.98 -11.23 3.56
C GLU A 80 9.21 -11.24 4.89
N GLN A 81 9.68 -12.06 5.87
CA GLN A 81 9.07 -12.10 7.20
C GLN A 81 9.22 -10.76 7.94
N LEU A 82 10.38 -10.11 7.81
CA LEU A 82 10.59 -8.77 8.37
C LEU A 82 9.71 -7.74 7.67
N PHE A 83 9.54 -7.84 6.35
CA PHE A 83 8.66 -6.98 5.59
C PHE A 83 7.21 -7.13 6.06
N ASP A 84 6.70 -8.36 6.14
CA ASP A 84 5.37 -8.65 6.70
C ASP A 84 5.22 -8.06 8.11
N TYR A 85 6.21 -8.29 8.97
CA TYR A 85 6.17 -7.86 10.36
C TYR A 85 6.11 -6.34 10.51
N TYR A 86 6.97 -5.60 9.81
CA TYR A 86 7.05 -4.14 9.97
C TYR A 86 6.01 -3.38 9.16
N PHE A 87 5.65 -3.86 7.97
CA PHE A 87 4.75 -3.14 7.08
C PHE A 87 3.27 -3.45 7.30
N THR A 88 2.94 -4.60 7.93
CA THR A 88 1.54 -4.87 8.30
C THR A 88 1.03 -3.84 9.29
N SER A 89 -0.06 -3.20 8.92
CA SER A 89 -0.73 -2.15 9.68
C SER A 89 -2.20 -2.50 9.89
N GLN A 90 -2.76 -2.05 11.00
CA GLN A 90 -4.20 -2.02 11.20
C GLN A 90 -4.71 -0.62 10.82
N LEU A 91 -5.60 -0.56 9.84
CA LEU A 91 -6.33 0.65 9.54
C LEU A 91 -7.33 0.92 10.67
N VAL A 92 -7.33 2.13 11.19
CA VAL A 92 -8.21 2.51 12.29
C VAL A 92 -8.86 3.86 12.04
N ARG A 93 -10.09 4.00 12.53
CA ARG A 93 -10.78 5.27 12.69
C ARG A 93 -10.74 5.67 14.16
N ILE A 94 -10.30 6.87 14.45
CA ILE A 94 -10.33 7.44 15.78
C ILE A 94 -11.40 8.53 15.81
N LYS A 95 -12.37 8.35 16.68
CA LYS A 95 -13.45 9.28 16.90
C LYS A 95 -13.55 9.60 18.40
N GLU A 96 -13.43 10.88 18.75
CA GLU A 96 -13.47 11.34 20.14
C GLU A 96 -12.53 10.56 21.09
N GLY A 97 -11.35 10.18 20.59
CA GLY A 97 -10.36 9.40 21.31
C GLY A 97 -10.62 7.88 21.37
N ILE A 98 -11.74 7.39 20.84
CA ILE A 98 -12.05 5.96 20.75
C ILE A 98 -11.51 5.41 19.43
N VAL A 99 -10.82 4.28 19.49
CA VAL A 99 -10.23 3.60 18.34
C VAL A 99 -11.19 2.52 17.84
N TYR A 100 -11.55 2.61 16.55
CA TYR A 100 -12.34 1.61 15.83
C TYR A 100 -11.49 1.00 14.74
N GLU A 101 -11.35 -0.32 14.72
CA GLU A 101 -10.62 -1.02 13.67
C GLU A 101 -11.45 -1.07 12.38
N ILE A 102 -10.78 -0.84 11.25
CA ILE A 102 -11.36 -0.94 9.91
C ILE A 102 -10.75 -2.17 9.23
N GLY A 103 -11.58 -3.17 8.94
CA GLY A 103 -11.16 -4.39 8.29
C GLY A 103 -10.10 -5.18 9.06
N LYS A 104 -9.28 -5.93 8.33
CA LYS A 104 -8.19 -6.75 8.87
C LYS A 104 -6.84 -6.06 8.69
N PRO A 105 -5.82 -6.39 9.51
CA PRO A 105 -4.46 -5.93 9.26
C PRO A 105 -3.99 -6.32 7.85
N ALA A 106 -3.33 -5.38 7.18
CA ALA A 106 -2.80 -5.57 5.84
C ALA A 106 -1.53 -4.71 5.62
N ILE A 107 -0.81 -4.96 4.54
CA ILE A 107 0.25 -4.08 4.07
C ILE A 107 -0.38 -3.07 3.10
N TYR A 108 -0.45 -1.83 3.52
CA TYR A 108 -1.02 -0.76 2.71
C TYR A 108 0.03 -0.18 1.76
N GLY A 109 -0.35 -0.03 0.49
CA GLY A 109 0.42 0.65 -0.53
C GLY A 109 0.29 2.18 -0.43
N SER A 110 0.71 2.87 -1.48
CA SER A 110 0.68 4.34 -1.54
C SER A 110 -0.71 4.95 -1.71
N THR A 111 -1.71 4.14 -2.06
CA THR A 111 -3.09 4.61 -2.24
C THR A 111 -3.89 4.35 -0.97
N LEU A 112 -4.15 5.44 -0.24
CA LEU A 112 -5.04 5.46 0.91
C LEU A 112 -5.68 6.85 0.96
N SER A 113 -6.95 6.96 0.59
CA SER A 113 -7.64 8.24 0.54
C SER A 113 -9.13 8.13 0.82
N LEU A 114 -9.70 9.19 1.40
CA LEU A 114 -11.15 9.34 1.61
C LEU A 114 -11.83 9.86 0.35
N SER A 115 -13.06 9.38 0.09
CA SER A 115 -13.95 10.00 -0.87
C SER A 115 -14.25 11.46 -0.49
N PRO A 116 -14.62 12.34 -1.45
CA PRO A 116 -14.95 13.72 -1.14
C PRO A 116 -16.07 13.89 -0.11
N ASP A 117 -17.07 12.99 -0.10
CA ASP A 117 -18.13 12.94 0.90
C ASP A 117 -17.73 12.24 2.22
N LYS A 118 -16.49 11.72 2.28
CA LYS A 118 -15.92 11.06 3.46
C LYS A 118 -16.62 9.76 3.90
N SER A 119 -17.41 9.15 3.02
CA SER A 119 -18.17 7.94 3.29
C SER A 119 -17.39 6.64 2.96
N LEU A 120 -16.44 6.71 2.03
CA LEU A 120 -15.69 5.57 1.51
C LEU A 120 -14.18 5.82 1.53
N LEU A 121 -13.43 4.72 1.50
CA LEU A 121 -11.98 4.71 1.38
C LEU A 121 -11.57 4.03 0.08
N LEU A 122 -10.66 4.64 -0.64
CA LEU A 122 -9.90 4.03 -1.71
C LEU A 122 -8.56 3.58 -1.14
N ILE A 123 -8.29 2.27 -1.20
CA ILE A 123 -7.09 1.67 -0.64
C ILE A 123 -6.34 0.84 -1.67
N ALA A 124 -5.02 0.75 -1.51
CA ALA A 124 -4.20 -0.27 -2.13
C ALA A 124 -3.60 -1.17 -1.05
N THR A 125 -3.69 -2.47 -1.23
CA THR A 125 -3.03 -3.45 -0.36
C THR A 125 -2.01 -4.26 -1.13
N VAL A 126 -0.80 -4.38 -0.58
CA VAL A 126 0.28 -5.20 -1.13
C VAL A 126 0.09 -6.64 -0.66
N HIS A 127 0.23 -7.59 -1.58
CA HIS A 127 0.10 -9.01 -1.26
C HIS A 127 1.18 -9.88 -1.92
N ARG A 128 1.28 -11.12 -1.49
CA ARG A 128 2.19 -12.11 -2.06
C ARG A 128 1.75 -12.56 -3.48
N PRO A 129 2.70 -13.07 -4.30
CA PRO A 129 4.12 -13.29 -4.01
C PRO A 129 4.96 -12.01 -4.08
N TYR A 130 5.92 -11.83 -3.15
CA TYR A 130 6.87 -10.74 -3.23
C TYR A 130 7.96 -11.03 -4.25
N SER A 131 8.71 -10.00 -4.65
CA SER A 131 9.78 -10.12 -5.64
C SER A 131 11.13 -9.70 -5.04
N TYR A 132 12.19 -10.40 -5.45
CA TYR A 132 13.57 -10.04 -5.14
C TYR A 132 14.22 -9.19 -6.25
N HIS A 133 13.44 -8.83 -7.29
CA HIS A 133 13.94 -8.15 -8.48
C HIS A 133 13.40 -6.74 -8.66
N VAL A 134 12.30 -6.42 -7.99
CA VAL A 134 11.65 -5.11 -8.09
C VAL A 134 11.36 -4.54 -6.70
N PRO A 135 11.29 -3.22 -6.56
CA PRO A 135 10.95 -2.58 -5.29
C PRO A 135 9.47 -2.74 -4.94
N VAL A 136 9.12 -2.48 -3.69
CA VAL A 136 7.79 -2.69 -3.10
C VAL A 136 6.63 -2.04 -3.87
N TYR A 137 6.85 -0.88 -4.49
CA TYR A 137 5.82 -0.19 -5.27
C TYR A 137 5.46 -0.92 -6.59
N ASN A 138 6.25 -1.94 -6.96
CA ASN A 138 6.00 -2.84 -8.09
C ASN A 138 5.53 -4.24 -7.64
N PHE A 139 5.33 -4.48 -6.34
CA PHE A 139 4.77 -5.74 -5.86
C PHE A 139 3.30 -5.88 -6.26
N PRO A 140 2.72 -7.08 -6.18
CA PRO A 140 1.30 -7.24 -6.43
C PRO A 140 0.48 -6.37 -5.48
N GLN A 141 -0.49 -5.65 -6.06
CA GLN A 141 -1.34 -4.73 -5.30
C GLN A 141 -2.80 -4.86 -5.72
N LYS A 142 -3.66 -4.99 -4.72
CA LYS A 142 -5.10 -4.95 -4.90
C LYS A 142 -5.63 -3.56 -4.56
N PHE A 143 -6.39 -2.98 -5.48
CA PHE A 143 -7.02 -1.67 -5.32
C PHE A 143 -8.52 -1.86 -5.09
N GLU A 144 -9.02 -1.32 -3.98
CA GLU A 144 -10.40 -1.50 -3.55
C GLU A 144 -11.00 -0.19 -3.02
N VAL A 145 -12.31 -0.10 -3.20
CA VAL A 145 -13.16 0.83 -2.46
C VAL A 145 -13.79 0.05 -1.30
N ILE A 146 -13.60 0.54 -0.09
CA ILE A 146 -14.15 -0.05 1.12
C ILE A 146 -15.00 0.98 1.88
N ASP A 147 -15.93 0.51 2.71
CA ASP A 147 -16.62 1.36 3.69
C ASP A 147 -15.77 1.61 4.95
N LEU A 148 -16.26 2.46 5.84
CA LEU A 148 -15.58 2.78 7.10
C LEU A 148 -15.63 1.63 8.14
N GLN A 149 -16.25 0.51 7.81
CA GLN A 149 -16.25 -0.74 8.58
C GLN A 149 -15.23 -1.75 8.03
N GLY A 150 -14.68 -1.49 6.83
CA GLY A 150 -13.71 -2.34 6.15
C GLY A 150 -14.34 -3.39 5.22
N ASN A 151 -15.62 -3.25 4.91
CA ASN A 151 -16.25 -4.11 3.92
C ASN A 151 -15.87 -3.64 2.50
N SER A 152 -15.45 -4.57 1.65
CA SER A 152 -15.16 -4.27 0.25
C SER A 152 -16.46 -3.97 -0.49
N ILE A 153 -16.55 -2.77 -1.05
CA ILE A 153 -17.68 -2.33 -1.88
C ILE A 153 -17.39 -2.68 -3.34
N TYR A 154 -16.15 -2.42 -3.79
CA TYR A 154 -15.76 -2.70 -5.16
C TYR A 154 -14.25 -2.95 -5.28
N THR A 155 -13.86 -4.01 -6.00
CA THR A 155 -12.47 -4.25 -6.39
C THR A 155 -12.24 -3.60 -7.74
N LEU A 156 -11.34 -2.62 -7.80
CA LEU A 156 -11.00 -1.87 -9.00
C LEU A 156 -10.00 -2.63 -9.87
N ALA A 157 -8.97 -3.18 -9.25
CA ALA A 157 -7.93 -3.95 -9.91
C ALA A 157 -7.18 -4.84 -8.90
N ASP A 158 -6.60 -5.92 -9.42
CA ASP A 158 -5.62 -6.75 -8.72
C ASP A 158 -4.41 -6.90 -9.64
N ASN A 159 -3.45 -6.00 -9.47
CA ASN A 159 -2.28 -5.91 -10.34
C ASN A 159 -1.23 -6.91 -9.87
N PRO A 160 -0.67 -7.74 -10.76
CA PRO A 160 0.46 -8.62 -10.43
C PRO A 160 1.74 -7.81 -10.24
N THR A 161 2.86 -8.49 -9.96
CA THR A 161 4.18 -7.87 -9.95
C THR A 161 4.42 -7.11 -11.26
N ILE A 162 4.70 -5.80 -11.14
CA ILE A 162 4.91 -4.93 -12.30
C ILE A 162 6.39 -4.96 -12.67
N ASN A 163 6.69 -5.50 -13.83
CA ASN A 163 8.01 -5.47 -14.43
C ASN A 163 7.93 -4.69 -15.74
N ILE A 164 8.25 -3.39 -15.68
CA ILE A 164 8.18 -2.50 -16.84
C ILE A 164 9.43 -2.72 -17.68
N PRO A 165 9.31 -3.09 -18.97
CA PRO A 165 10.45 -3.18 -19.89
C PRO A 165 11.19 -1.84 -19.95
N MET A 166 12.53 -1.91 -20.08
CA MET A 166 13.30 -0.70 -20.34
C MET A 166 13.06 -0.24 -21.78
N GLY A 167 12.42 0.91 -21.92
CA GLY A 167 12.18 1.54 -23.22
C GLY A 167 11.80 2.99 -23.02
N TYR A 168 11.98 3.79 -24.04
CA TYR A 168 11.49 5.16 -24.08
C TYR A 168 9.96 5.11 -24.16
N ASP A 169 9.29 5.85 -23.30
CA ASP A 169 7.81 5.93 -23.22
C ASP A 169 7.08 4.64 -22.83
N THR A 170 7.77 3.63 -22.29
CA THR A 170 7.10 2.44 -21.75
C THR A 170 6.47 2.74 -20.38
N THR A 171 5.29 2.18 -20.15
CA THR A 171 4.56 2.32 -18.89
C THR A 171 3.95 0.98 -18.45
N SER A 172 3.36 0.94 -17.25
CA SER A 172 2.61 -0.24 -16.79
C SER A 172 1.40 -0.51 -17.70
N PRO A 173 1.19 -1.77 -18.13
CA PRO A 173 -0.02 -2.15 -18.87
C PRO A 173 -1.26 -2.22 -17.98
N TYR A 174 -1.09 -2.18 -16.66
CA TYR A 174 -2.16 -2.34 -15.69
C TYR A 174 -2.77 -1.00 -15.28
N PRO A 175 -4.02 -1.00 -14.78
CA PRO A 175 -4.66 0.18 -14.19
C PRO A 175 -3.78 0.83 -13.12
N ARG A 176 -3.68 2.15 -13.15
CA ARG A 176 -2.81 2.95 -12.27
C ARG A 176 -3.39 4.32 -11.99
N GLN A 177 -2.78 5.08 -11.07
CA GLN A 177 -3.18 6.44 -10.71
C GLN A 177 -4.67 6.52 -10.29
N PHE A 178 -5.07 5.60 -9.45
CA PHE A 178 -6.41 5.62 -8.87
C PHE A 178 -6.62 6.84 -7.99
N GLY A 179 -7.79 7.47 -8.10
CA GLY A 179 -8.14 8.62 -7.29
C GLY A 179 -9.62 8.92 -7.29
N TRP A 180 -10.03 9.87 -6.45
CA TRP A 180 -11.38 10.36 -6.38
C TRP A 180 -11.56 11.61 -7.24
N ARG A 181 -12.64 11.69 -7.98
CA ARG A 181 -13.07 12.96 -8.61
C ARG A 181 -13.50 13.91 -7.51
N SER A 182 -12.89 15.10 -7.48
CA SER A 182 -13.15 16.09 -6.43
C SER A 182 -14.51 16.79 -6.57
N ASP A 183 -15.12 16.71 -7.76
CA ASP A 183 -16.41 17.31 -8.09
C ASP A 183 -17.61 16.38 -7.90
N GLN A 184 -17.36 15.13 -7.42
CA GLN A 184 -18.41 14.13 -7.19
C GLN A 184 -18.24 13.51 -5.79
N PRO A 185 -19.34 13.10 -5.13
CA PRO A 185 -19.29 12.57 -3.77
C PRO A 185 -18.37 11.35 -3.61
N ALA A 186 -18.45 10.38 -4.52
CA ALA A 186 -17.72 9.11 -4.44
C ALA A 186 -17.50 8.48 -5.83
N THR A 187 -16.93 9.23 -6.77
CA THR A 187 -16.60 8.74 -8.11
C THR A 187 -15.10 8.51 -8.24
N VAL A 188 -14.70 7.29 -8.53
CA VAL A 188 -13.29 6.91 -8.74
C VAL A 188 -12.91 7.11 -10.20
N TYR A 189 -11.65 7.50 -10.43
CA TYR A 189 -11.02 7.46 -11.74
C TYR A 189 -9.68 6.71 -11.66
N TRP A 190 -9.21 6.22 -12.80
CA TRP A 190 -7.88 5.63 -12.98
C TRP A 190 -7.40 5.82 -14.41
N ALA A 191 -6.14 5.52 -14.66
CA ALA A 191 -5.53 5.55 -15.99
C ALA A 191 -5.16 4.15 -16.45
N GLU A 192 -5.41 3.87 -17.73
CA GLU A 192 -5.00 2.65 -18.41
C GLU A 192 -4.24 2.98 -19.70
N ALA A 193 -3.20 2.20 -20.00
CA ALA A 193 -2.49 2.29 -21.26
C ALA A 193 -3.29 1.55 -22.36
N GLN A 194 -3.67 2.25 -23.43
CA GLN A 194 -4.43 1.66 -24.53
C GLN A 194 -3.57 0.80 -25.47
N ASP A 195 -2.25 0.95 -25.39
CA ASP A 195 -1.21 0.24 -26.15
C ASP A 195 -0.51 -0.85 -25.32
N LYS A 196 -1.14 -1.31 -24.23
CA LYS A 196 -0.55 -2.26 -23.27
C LYS A 196 0.80 -1.78 -22.68
N GLY A 197 1.02 -0.47 -22.66
CA GLY A 197 2.21 0.14 -22.09
C GLY A 197 3.45 0.12 -22.97
N ASP A 198 3.33 -0.32 -24.23
CA ASP A 198 4.40 -0.31 -25.22
C ASP A 198 3.95 0.42 -26.49
N PRO A 199 4.40 1.68 -26.71
CA PRO A 199 3.97 2.48 -27.86
C PRO A 199 4.37 1.88 -29.20
N LYS A 200 5.26 0.88 -29.23
CA LYS A 200 5.63 0.17 -30.46
C LYS A 200 4.58 -0.85 -30.90
N GLN A 201 3.65 -1.23 -30.01
CA GLN A 201 2.60 -2.21 -30.34
C GLN A 201 1.43 -1.59 -31.12
N ASN A 202 1.24 -0.28 -31.08
CA ASN A 202 0.23 0.43 -31.86
C ASN A 202 0.77 0.94 -33.20
N LYS A 203 1.37 0.06 -34.00
CA LYS A 203 1.57 0.31 -35.44
C LYS A 203 0.33 -0.18 -36.19
N THR A 204 -0.71 0.63 -36.21
CA THR A 204 -1.71 0.62 -37.27
C THR A 204 -1.36 1.65 -38.31
#